data_733cbdfd4921ffe0274cfc50fc889171
#
_entry.id   733cbdfd4921ffe0274cfc50fc889171
#
_cell.length_a   1.000
_cell.length_b   1.000
_cell.length_c   1.000
_cell.angle_alpha   90.00
_cell.angle_beta   90.00
_cell.angle_gamma   90.00
#
_symmetry.space_group_name_H-M   'P 1'
#
loop_
_entity.id
_entity.type
_entity.pdbx_description
1 polymer ?
#
loop_
_entity_poly.entity_id
_entity_poly.type
_entity_poly.pdbx_seq_one_letter_code
_entity_poly.pdbx_strand_id
1 'polypeptide(L)'
;MTRGGAERERLSPADASNVVIDRPDQVNAFLMAGVLAPGGPVGADGEVDLDALRAALADRVASVQRMSQRVVHDGRALAWETVPVDLAQHVRQVDAVDGRSGFEALCARLAVTPMPIDRPLWELLVVPGVAARRVGVVLRIHHAMADGIAAVRLVEVLLQSGADAAAATDAAMPAESPGSAPASPDASVGAPAPPAAPPRRRLRARLRTLASGWERTVAVFRREVPHTVLLGPIGPRRGVAFVDAPLDALAAGAATAGATINDALLSAAVGAAEAALRARGEPVPPVLPASVPVALAERGRSGNAVGVMLVPLPTGVADPVARLRRVAESTRARKADARARGSYELTRTRFGTRVFRTFVRYQRLIVMFVTNVPGPRHPLALAGAPLEHAWPLSAIQGNVRLGISALSYTGVLHCAVHCDADAVTAAVLGDALRAELARIAALA
;
A
#
# COMPACT_ATOMS: atom_id res chain seq x y z
N MET A 1 13.63 41.56 -15.74
CA MET A 1 13.54 40.54 -14.68
C MET A 1 12.46 39.53 -15.07
N THR A 2 12.84 38.51 -15.80
CA THR A 2 11.96 37.39 -16.17
C THR A 2 11.69 36.58 -14.90
N ARG A 3 10.46 36.56 -14.43
CA ARG A 3 9.99 35.63 -13.40
C ARG A 3 10.18 34.22 -13.98
N GLY A 4 11.19 33.51 -13.50
CA GLY A 4 11.34 32.09 -13.75
C GLY A 4 10.07 31.41 -13.23
N GLY A 5 9.19 30.99 -14.14
CA GLY A 5 8.01 30.21 -13.77
C GLY A 5 8.50 28.90 -13.16
N ALA A 6 8.04 28.59 -11.93
CA ALA A 6 8.31 27.29 -11.33
C ALA A 6 7.86 26.20 -12.31
N GLU A 7 8.71 25.22 -12.52
CA GLU A 7 8.45 24.11 -13.42
C GLU A 7 7.22 23.33 -12.91
N ARG A 8 6.17 23.29 -13.73
CA ARG A 8 4.91 22.61 -13.41
C ARG A 8 4.70 21.41 -14.31
N GLU A 9 4.49 20.27 -13.70
CA GLU A 9 4.15 19.01 -14.36
C GLU A 9 2.70 18.64 -14.06
N ARG A 10 1.88 18.37 -15.07
CA ARG A 10 0.49 17.91 -14.84
C ARG A 10 0.46 16.59 -14.10
N LEU A 11 -0.42 16.50 -13.08
CA LEU A 11 -0.67 15.22 -12.42
C LEU A 11 -1.21 14.19 -13.42
N SER A 12 -0.72 12.95 -13.29
CA SER A 12 -1.35 11.83 -13.99
C SER A 12 -2.82 11.69 -13.57
N PRO A 13 -3.70 11.10 -14.38
CA PRO A 13 -5.08 10.85 -13.97
C PRO A 13 -5.21 10.04 -12.67
N ALA A 14 -4.27 9.10 -12.43
CA ALA A 14 -4.23 8.30 -11.21
C ALA A 14 -3.86 9.16 -9.99
N ASP A 15 -2.81 9.97 -10.09
CA ASP A 15 -2.36 10.85 -9.00
C ASP A 15 -3.44 11.91 -8.68
N ALA A 16 -4.02 12.52 -9.71
CA ALA A 16 -5.12 13.47 -9.53
C ALA A 16 -6.36 12.82 -8.88
N SER A 17 -6.66 11.56 -9.22
CA SER A 17 -7.72 10.80 -8.57
C SER A 17 -7.43 10.60 -7.08
N ASN A 18 -6.19 10.26 -6.71
CA ASN A 18 -5.77 10.09 -5.33
C ASN A 18 -5.91 11.37 -4.49
N VAL A 19 -5.66 12.55 -5.08
CA VAL A 19 -5.90 13.84 -4.41
C VAL A 19 -7.40 14.13 -4.26
N VAL A 20 -8.21 13.82 -5.30
CA VAL A 20 -9.65 14.13 -5.31
C VAL A 20 -10.46 13.22 -4.38
N ILE A 21 -10.02 11.97 -4.15
CA ILE A 21 -10.68 11.06 -3.22
C ILE A 21 -10.34 11.35 -1.76
N ASP A 22 -9.29 12.10 -1.50
CA ASP A 22 -8.90 12.52 -0.16
C ASP A 22 -10.01 13.33 0.52
N ARG A 23 -10.24 13.05 1.80
CA ARG A 23 -11.31 13.64 2.60
C ARG A 23 -10.84 13.83 4.03
N PRO A 24 -11.37 14.81 4.75
CA PRO A 24 -11.01 15.02 6.17
C PRO A 24 -11.24 13.80 7.05
N ASP A 25 -12.21 12.94 6.70
CA ASP A 25 -12.57 11.71 7.42
C ASP A 25 -11.90 10.44 6.85
N GLN A 26 -11.30 10.54 5.66
CA GLN A 26 -10.64 9.43 4.96
C GLN A 26 -9.40 9.93 4.23
N VAL A 27 -8.32 10.09 4.99
CA VAL A 27 -7.03 10.56 4.46
C VAL A 27 -6.39 9.45 3.61
N ASN A 28 -6.04 9.78 2.38
CA ASN A 28 -5.45 8.84 1.42
C ASN A 28 -3.92 8.86 1.52
N ALA A 29 -3.42 8.60 2.72
CA ALA A 29 -2.00 8.46 2.99
C ALA A 29 -1.71 7.05 3.52
N PHE A 30 -0.51 6.57 3.24
CA PHE A 30 0.02 5.42 3.94
C PHE A 30 1.10 5.85 4.92
N LEU A 31 1.31 5.03 5.94
CA LEU A 31 2.32 5.22 6.94
C LEU A 31 3.29 4.03 6.93
N MET A 32 4.57 4.31 7.16
CA MET A 32 5.54 3.31 7.55
C MET A 32 5.96 3.65 8.97
N ALA A 33 5.51 2.86 9.93
CA ALA A 33 5.91 2.95 11.33
C ALA A 33 7.14 2.07 11.54
N GLY A 34 8.15 2.57 12.25
CA GLY A 34 9.38 1.84 12.50
C GLY A 34 9.93 2.10 13.89
N VAL A 35 10.89 1.29 14.31
CA VAL A 35 11.65 1.46 15.56
C VAL A 35 13.13 1.48 15.23
N LEU A 36 13.83 2.51 15.68
CA LEU A 36 15.25 2.69 15.52
C LEU A 36 16.00 2.29 16.80
N ALA A 37 17.13 1.61 16.62
CA ALA A 37 18.14 1.42 17.65
C ALA A 37 19.08 2.65 17.73
N PRO A 38 19.82 2.82 18.84
CA PRO A 38 20.88 3.80 18.94
C PRO A 38 21.91 3.70 17.82
N GLY A 39 22.31 4.85 17.29
CA GLY A 39 23.26 4.98 16.19
C GLY A 39 23.01 6.28 15.41
N GLY A 40 24.03 6.81 14.74
CA GLY A 40 23.93 8.09 14.04
C GLY A 40 23.34 9.21 14.93
N PRO A 41 22.22 9.84 14.52
CA PRO A 41 21.59 10.90 15.30
C PRO A 41 20.80 10.39 16.53
N VAL A 42 20.66 9.08 16.74
CA VAL A 42 19.96 8.48 17.89
C VAL A 42 20.98 8.12 18.97
N GLY A 43 20.94 8.84 20.09
CA GLY A 43 21.82 8.63 21.22
C GLY A 43 21.58 7.30 21.95
N ALA A 44 22.53 6.88 22.79
CA ALA A 44 22.44 5.66 23.59
C ALA A 44 21.29 5.71 24.62
N ASP A 45 20.81 6.87 24.95
CA ASP A 45 19.66 7.16 25.83
C ASP A 45 18.32 7.13 25.08
N GLY A 46 18.35 7.17 23.73
CA GLY A 46 17.18 7.28 22.88
C GLY A 46 16.77 8.70 22.53
N GLU A 47 17.57 9.71 22.92
CA GLU A 47 17.38 11.08 22.46
C GLU A 47 17.84 11.23 21.02
N VAL A 48 17.22 12.14 20.26
CA VAL A 48 17.50 12.33 18.82
C VAL A 48 18.02 13.73 18.56
N ASP A 49 19.19 13.81 17.94
CA ASP A 49 19.66 15.05 17.34
C ASP A 49 18.92 15.29 16.01
N LEU A 50 17.88 16.12 16.09
CA LEU A 50 17.04 16.43 14.93
C LEU A 50 17.78 17.22 13.85
N ASP A 51 18.75 18.05 14.21
CA ASP A 51 19.47 18.86 13.25
C ASP A 51 20.47 17.99 12.48
N ALA A 52 21.16 17.08 13.16
CA ALA A 52 22.00 16.07 12.52
C ALA A 52 21.16 15.15 11.61
N LEU A 53 19.96 14.74 12.04
CA LEU A 53 19.04 13.93 11.24
C LEU A 53 18.60 14.69 9.97
N ARG A 54 18.19 15.95 10.09
CA ARG A 54 17.80 16.79 8.95
C ARG A 54 18.95 17.00 7.98
N ALA A 55 20.14 17.29 8.49
CA ALA A 55 21.34 17.44 7.66
C ALA A 55 21.65 16.17 6.87
N ALA A 56 21.57 14.98 7.50
CA ALA A 56 21.81 13.70 6.85
C ALA A 56 20.75 13.33 5.79
N LEU A 57 19.53 13.87 5.90
CA LEU A 57 18.44 13.62 4.96
C LEU A 57 18.38 14.61 3.80
N ALA A 58 19.06 15.76 3.88
CA ALA A 58 18.91 16.85 2.93
C ALA A 58 19.20 16.41 1.47
N ASP A 59 20.35 15.79 1.23
CA ASP A 59 20.73 15.33 -0.11
C ASP A 59 19.83 14.21 -0.63
N ARG A 60 19.39 13.31 0.25
CA ARG A 60 18.49 12.22 -0.10
C ARG A 60 17.12 12.72 -0.51
N VAL A 61 16.56 13.67 0.22
CA VAL A 61 15.31 14.35 -0.14
C VAL A 61 15.46 15.09 -1.46
N ALA A 62 16.57 15.80 -1.67
CA ALA A 62 16.85 16.52 -2.91
C ALA A 62 17.01 15.58 -4.13
N SER A 63 17.52 14.36 -3.92
CA SER A 63 17.68 13.36 -5.00
C SER A 63 16.35 12.82 -5.53
N VAL A 64 15.25 12.95 -4.77
CA VAL A 64 13.93 12.47 -5.15
C VAL A 64 13.03 13.64 -5.54
N GLN A 65 12.91 13.90 -6.83
CA GLN A 65 12.13 15.04 -7.35
C GLN A 65 10.73 15.17 -6.70
N ARG A 66 10.01 14.06 -6.52
CA ARG A 66 8.65 14.05 -5.97
C ARG A 66 8.60 14.52 -4.51
N MET A 67 9.66 14.38 -3.75
CA MET A 67 9.75 14.87 -2.37
C MET A 67 9.93 16.40 -2.28
N SER A 68 10.28 17.05 -3.39
CA SER A 68 10.38 18.51 -3.52
C SER A 68 9.21 19.12 -4.29
N GLN A 69 8.13 18.38 -4.50
CA GLN A 69 6.96 18.83 -5.27
C GLN A 69 5.69 18.89 -4.42
N ARG A 70 4.96 19.99 -4.54
CA ARG A 70 3.61 20.13 -3.96
C ARG A 70 2.54 20.09 -5.04
N VAL A 71 1.30 19.87 -4.64
CA VAL A 71 0.15 19.90 -5.55
C VAL A 71 -0.41 21.33 -5.64
N VAL A 72 -0.55 21.82 -6.84
CA VAL A 72 -1.15 23.13 -7.11
C VAL A 72 -2.27 23.04 -8.14
N HIS A 73 -3.16 24.03 -8.12
CA HIS A 73 -4.13 24.19 -9.19
C HIS A 73 -3.49 24.91 -10.40
N ASP A 74 -3.62 24.31 -11.57
CA ASP A 74 -3.26 24.89 -12.87
C ASP A 74 -4.53 24.99 -13.73
N GLY A 75 -5.22 26.10 -13.60
CA GLY A 75 -6.55 26.30 -14.14
C GLY A 75 -7.55 25.30 -13.56
N ARG A 76 -8.07 24.39 -14.41
CA ARG A 76 -8.99 23.31 -14.00
C ARG A 76 -8.28 21.99 -13.71
N ALA A 77 -6.98 21.91 -13.89
CA ALA A 77 -6.17 20.71 -13.66
C ALA A 77 -5.39 20.83 -12.34
N LEU A 78 -4.84 19.71 -11.88
CA LEU A 78 -3.84 19.66 -10.83
C LEU A 78 -2.46 19.47 -11.44
N ALA A 79 -1.45 20.13 -10.87
CA ALA A 79 -0.07 20.06 -11.31
C ALA A 79 0.87 19.88 -10.10
N TRP A 80 1.99 19.21 -10.33
CA TRP A 80 3.13 19.22 -9.44
C TRP A 80 3.94 20.49 -9.68
N GLU A 81 4.31 21.18 -8.62
CA GLU A 81 5.15 22.37 -8.63
C GLU A 81 6.37 22.14 -7.72
N THR A 82 7.56 22.25 -8.28
CA THR A 82 8.81 22.13 -7.50
C THR A 82 8.98 23.33 -6.58
N VAL A 83 9.27 23.08 -5.31
CA VAL A 83 9.45 24.08 -4.27
C VAL A 83 10.67 23.74 -3.40
N PRO A 84 11.32 24.71 -2.77
CA PRO A 84 12.29 24.45 -1.72
C PRO A 84 11.65 23.68 -0.56
N VAL A 85 12.35 22.68 -0.03
CA VAL A 85 11.87 21.86 1.09
C VAL A 85 12.43 22.41 2.39
N ASP A 86 11.55 22.82 3.30
CA ASP A 86 11.93 23.12 4.67
C ASP A 86 11.89 21.83 5.52
N LEU A 87 13.03 21.21 5.74
CA LEU A 87 13.14 19.98 6.50
C LEU A 87 12.66 20.12 7.95
N ALA A 88 12.66 21.30 8.53
CA ALA A 88 12.13 21.50 9.89
C ALA A 88 10.60 21.29 9.97
N GLN A 89 9.90 21.51 8.85
CA GLN A 89 8.46 21.21 8.74
C GLN A 89 8.17 19.75 8.40
N HIS A 90 9.09 19.06 7.76
CA HIS A 90 8.91 17.69 7.28
C HIS A 90 9.49 16.64 8.24
N VAL A 91 10.58 16.96 8.94
CA VAL A 91 11.28 16.06 9.88
C VAL A 91 11.19 16.70 11.27
N ARG A 92 10.31 16.17 12.10
CA ARG A 92 10.02 16.77 13.42
C ARG A 92 9.76 15.70 14.47
N GLN A 93 10.05 16.03 15.71
CA GLN A 93 9.70 15.22 16.85
C GLN A 93 8.26 15.53 17.30
N VAL A 94 7.55 14.50 17.70
CA VAL A 94 6.24 14.59 18.35
C VAL A 94 6.37 14.28 19.84
N ASP A 95 5.29 14.48 20.58
CA ASP A 95 5.24 14.14 22.01
C ASP A 95 5.56 12.66 22.22
N ALA A 96 6.23 12.36 23.34
CA ALA A 96 6.54 11.00 23.71
C ALA A 96 5.27 10.17 23.92
N VAL A 97 5.33 8.91 23.52
CA VAL A 97 4.25 7.94 23.68
C VAL A 97 4.55 6.97 24.83
N ASP A 98 3.52 6.28 25.31
CA ASP A 98 3.67 5.24 26.33
C ASP A 98 3.77 3.86 25.66
N GLY A 99 4.99 3.47 25.34
CA GLY A 99 5.30 2.17 24.77
C GLY A 99 4.67 1.90 23.41
N ARG A 100 4.58 0.61 23.07
CA ARG A 100 4.01 0.13 21.78
C ARG A 100 2.54 0.53 21.62
N SER A 101 1.73 0.42 22.67
CA SER A 101 0.31 0.79 22.63
C SER A 101 0.09 2.27 22.34
N GLY A 102 0.90 3.14 22.95
CA GLY A 102 0.90 4.57 22.66
C GLY A 102 1.33 4.87 21.22
N PHE A 103 2.30 4.11 20.70
CA PHE A 103 2.74 4.22 19.31
C PHE A 103 1.66 3.80 18.31
N GLU A 104 0.97 2.68 18.57
CA GLU A 104 -0.19 2.25 17.78
C GLU A 104 -1.32 3.30 17.80
N ALA A 105 -1.61 3.88 18.98
CA ALA A 105 -2.59 4.94 19.14
C ALA A 105 -2.19 6.22 18.37
N LEU A 106 -0.90 6.58 18.37
CA LEU A 106 -0.39 7.69 17.56
C LEU A 106 -0.59 7.41 16.06
N CYS A 107 -0.22 6.24 15.57
CA CYS A 107 -0.42 5.85 14.18
C CYS A 107 -1.90 5.90 13.77
N ALA A 108 -2.79 5.48 14.66
CA ALA A 108 -4.24 5.56 14.46
C ALA A 108 -4.73 7.02 14.29
N ARG A 109 -4.23 7.95 15.10
CA ARG A 109 -4.52 9.39 14.94
C ARG A 109 -3.95 9.96 13.65
N LEU A 110 -2.70 9.61 13.32
CA LEU A 110 -2.04 10.07 12.11
C LEU A 110 -2.75 9.60 10.84
N ALA A 111 -3.35 8.40 10.86
CA ALA A 111 -4.10 7.85 9.74
C ALA A 111 -5.36 8.65 9.35
N VAL A 112 -5.87 9.52 10.23
CA VAL A 112 -7.00 10.43 9.97
C VAL A 112 -6.61 11.90 9.99
N THR A 113 -5.34 12.22 10.19
CA THR A 113 -4.85 13.60 10.18
C THR A 113 -4.53 14.01 8.75
N PRO A 114 -5.22 14.98 8.14
CA PRO A 114 -4.91 15.45 6.81
C PRO A 114 -3.48 15.98 6.70
N MET A 115 -2.88 15.82 5.52
CA MET A 115 -1.57 16.41 5.21
C MET A 115 -1.77 17.80 4.59
N PRO A 116 -0.96 18.81 4.98
CA PRO A 116 -1.04 20.14 4.39
C PRO A 116 -0.70 20.10 2.90
N ILE A 117 -1.62 20.59 2.05
CA ILE A 117 -1.45 20.57 0.59
C ILE A 117 -0.53 21.69 0.06
N ASP A 118 -0.21 22.66 0.90
CA ASP A 118 0.66 23.82 0.58
C ASP A 118 2.16 23.47 0.51
N ARG A 119 2.51 22.25 0.88
CA ARG A 119 3.89 21.70 0.87
C ARG A 119 3.93 20.31 0.26
N PRO A 120 5.12 19.73 0.01
CA PRO A 120 5.24 18.32 -0.40
C PRO A 120 4.52 17.38 0.56
N LEU A 121 3.78 16.42 0.00
CA LEU A 121 2.82 15.59 0.74
C LEU A 121 3.49 14.39 1.45
N TRP A 122 4.51 14.67 2.26
CA TRP A 122 5.19 13.68 3.10
C TRP A 122 5.65 14.31 4.41
N GLU A 123 5.85 13.51 5.45
CA GLU A 123 6.51 13.89 6.70
C GLU A 123 7.14 12.68 7.39
N LEU A 124 8.25 12.91 8.08
CA LEU A 124 8.94 11.95 8.94
C LEU A 124 8.84 12.43 10.39
N LEU A 125 8.14 11.65 11.21
CA LEU A 125 7.93 11.97 12.61
C LEU A 125 8.83 11.09 13.47
N VAL A 126 9.56 11.73 14.38
CA VAL A 126 10.37 11.08 15.43
C VAL A 126 9.50 10.96 16.68
N VAL A 127 9.41 9.76 17.24
CA VAL A 127 8.47 9.41 18.31
C VAL A 127 9.21 8.83 19.53
N PRO A 128 9.51 9.63 20.55
CA PRO A 128 10.11 9.14 21.78
C PRO A 128 9.15 8.23 22.57
N GLY A 129 9.69 7.40 23.45
CA GLY A 129 8.90 6.63 24.41
C GLY A 129 8.32 5.31 23.88
N VAL A 130 8.67 4.86 22.68
CA VAL A 130 8.18 3.60 22.09
C VAL A 130 8.72 2.38 22.86
N ALA A 131 9.98 2.43 23.26
CA ALA A 131 10.64 1.44 24.14
C ALA A 131 11.88 2.07 24.80
N ALA A 132 12.42 1.41 25.80
CA ALA A 132 13.63 1.88 26.48
C ALA A 132 14.80 2.00 25.48
N ARG A 133 15.41 3.17 25.40
CA ARG A 133 16.53 3.48 24.50
C ARG A 133 16.24 3.22 23.01
N ARG A 134 15.00 3.26 22.62
CA ARG A 134 14.53 3.11 21.24
C ARG A 134 13.65 4.27 20.85
N VAL A 135 13.70 4.62 19.59
CA VAL A 135 12.93 5.74 19.04
C VAL A 135 12.02 5.22 17.95
N GLY A 136 10.75 5.55 18.04
CA GLY A 136 9.81 5.33 16.96
C GLY A 136 10.02 6.33 15.84
N VAL A 137 9.75 5.91 14.62
CA VAL A 137 9.65 6.79 13.45
C VAL A 137 8.38 6.47 12.68
N VAL A 138 7.73 7.52 12.17
CA VAL A 138 6.58 7.36 11.27
C VAL A 138 6.82 8.18 10.03
N LEU A 139 7.04 7.53 8.91
CA LEU A 139 7.05 8.17 7.59
C LEU A 139 5.63 8.13 7.04
N ARG A 140 5.05 9.30 6.77
CA ARG A 140 3.75 9.45 6.13
C ARG A 140 3.94 9.97 4.71
N ILE A 141 3.26 9.34 3.76
CA ILE A 141 3.30 9.72 2.35
C ILE A 141 1.89 9.64 1.77
N HIS A 142 1.48 10.68 1.08
CA HIS A 142 0.19 10.68 0.39
C HIS A 142 0.23 9.80 -0.86
N HIS A 143 -0.84 9.06 -1.12
CA HIS A 143 -0.93 8.13 -2.26
C HIS A 143 -0.81 8.80 -3.64
N ALA A 144 -0.99 10.11 -3.74
CA ALA A 144 -0.71 10.84 -4.98
C ALA A 144 0.78 10.86 -5.33
N MET A 145 1.68 10.78 -4.33
CA MET A 145 3.13 10.80 -4.56
C MET A 145 3.68 9.45 -5.01
N ALA A 146 3.13 8.35 -4.46
CA ALA A 146 3.65 7.01 -4.69
C ALA A 146 2.58 5.95 -4.46
N ASP A 147 2.63 4.83 -5.21
CA ASP A 147 1.94 3.59 -4.85
C ASP A 147 2.74 2.80 -3.79
N GLY A 148 2.19 1.65 -3.34
CA GLY A 148 2.83 0.86 -2.29
C GLY A 148 4.27 0.42 -2.62
N ILE A 149 4.60 0.10 -3.88
CA ILE A 149 5.94 -0.30 -4.30
C ILE A 149 6.86 0.93 -4.39
N ALA A 150 6.39 2.02 -4.98
CA ALA A 150 7.14 3.27 -5.04
C ALA A 150 7.40 3.84 -3.63
N ALA A 151 6.45 3.64 -2.70
CA ALA A 151 6.60 4.02 -1.31
C ALA A 151 7.74 3.26 -0.60
N VAL A 152 7.84 1.94 -0.80
CA VAL A 152 8.95 1.16 -0.24
C VAL A 152 10.29 1.66 -0.79
N ARG A 153 10.37 1.99 -2.08
CA ARG A 153 11.59 2.60 -2.66
C ARG A 153 11.93 3.95 -2.04
N LEU A 154 10.92 4.80 -1.76
CA LEU A 154 11.14 6.05 -1.04
C LEU A 154 11.68 5.80 0.38
N VAL A 155 11.14 4.79 1.06
CA VAL A 155 11.67 4.35 2.37
C VAL A 155 13.12 3.90 2.23
N GLU A 156 13.45 3.07 1.23
CA GLU A 156 14.82 2.60 0.98
C GLU A 156 15.78 3.77 0.73
N VAL A 157 15.43 4.75 -0.12
CA VAL A 157 16.24 5.93 -0.37
C VAL A 157 16.49 6.75 0.90
N LEU A 158 15.47 6.96 1.73
CA LEU A 158 15.60 7.73 2.97
C LEU A 158 16.40 6.99 4.05
N LEU A 159 16.30 5.65 4.09
CA LEU A 159 16.88 4.83 5.15
C LEU A 159 18.17 4.12 4.77
N GLN A 160 18.74 4.32 3.59
CA GLN A 160 20.04 3.72 3.25
C GLN A 160 21.20 4.43 3.95
N SER A 161 22.24 3.66 4.30
CA SER A 161 23.51 4.24 4.74
C SER A 161 24.19 4.96 3.58
N GLY A 162 24.94 6.04 3.85
CA GLY A 162 25.47 6.96 2.82
C GLY A 162 26.37 6.33 1.74
N ALA A 163 26.93 5.13 1.96
CA ALA A 163 27.74 4.41 0.97
C ALA A 163 26.89 3.73 -0.14
N ASP A 164 25.60 3.41 0.15
CA ASP A 164 24.75 2.66 -0.76
C ASP A 164 23.77 3.54 -1.58
N ALA A 165 23.67 4.82 -1.23
CA ALA A 165 22.74 5.74 -1.88
C ALA A 165 23.05 5.95 -3.38
N ALA A 166 24.32 5.95 -3.78
CA ALA A 166 24.73 6.10 -5.17
C ALA A 166 24.36 4.87 -6.02
N ALA A 167 24.49 3.67 -5.45
CA ALA A 167 24.12 2.42 -6.14
C ALA A 167 22.60 2.24 -6.32
N ALA A 168 21.79 2.79 -5.40
CA ALA A 168 20.33 2.68 -5.49
C ALA A 168 19.72 3.67 -6.49
N THR A 169 20.37 4.80 -6.77
CA THR A 169 19.93 5.76 -7.77
C THR A 169 20.10 5.18 -9.20
N ASP A 170 21.16 4.42 -9.44
CA ASP A 170 21.40 3.71 -10.69
C ASP A 170 20.43 2.51 -10.87
N ALA A 171 20.04 1.84 -9.77
CA ALA A 171 19.07 0.75 -9.80
C ALA A 171 17.60 1.22 -9.97
N ALA A 172 17.31 2.51 -9.82
CA ALA A 172 15.98 3.09 -10.02
C ALA A 172 15.61 3.26 -11.51
N MET A 173 16.59 3.18 -12.43
CA MET A 173 16.36 3.01 -13.87
C MET A 173 16.30 1.51 -14.18
N PRO A 174 15.30 1.00 -14.88
CA PRO A 174 15.28 -0.39 -15.27
C PRO A 174 16.42 -0.64 -16.26
N ALA A 175 17.52 -1.25 -15.80
CA ALA A 175 18.45 -1.89 -16.69
C ALA A 175 17.71 -3.03 -17.38
N GLU A 176 17.54 -2.93 -18.68
CA GLU A 176 17.16 -4.06 -19.53
C GLU A 176 18.22 -5.16 -19.32
N SER A 177 17.81 -6.24 -18.67
CA SER A 177 18.60 -7.45 -18.68
C SER A 177 18.54 -8.03 -20.11
N PRO A 178 19.64 -8.20 -20.81
CA PRO A 178 19.64 -8.91 -22.06
C PRO A 178 19.42 -10.39 -21.78
N GLY A 179 18.17 -10.84 -21.89
CA GLY A 179 17.84 -12.24 -22.02
C GLY A 179 18.40 -12.73 -23.36
N SER A 180 19.44 -13.55 -23.30
CA SER A 180 19.97 -14.29 -24.43
C SER A 180 18.88 -15.20 -25.03
N ALA A 181 18.36 -14.82 -26.18
CA ALA A 181 17.68 -15.71 -27.11
C ALA A 181 18.57 -15.92 -28.31
N PRO A 182 18.63 -17.16 -28.85
CA PRO A 182 19.53 -17.48 -29.94
C PRO A 182 19.11 -16.84 -31.26
N ALA A 183 20.09 -16.37 -31.99
CA ALA A 183 19.95 -15.81 -33.31
C ALA A 183 19.36 -16.83 -34.30
N SER A 184 18.37 -16.38 -35.07
CA SER A 184 18.00 -17.01 -36.36
C SER A 184 17.97 -15.94 -37.43
N PRO A 185 18.41 -16.26 -38.65
CA PRO A 185 18.84 -15.30 -39.65
C PRO A 185 17.72 -14.80 -40.56
N ASP A 186 17.91 -13.56 -40.96
CA ASP A 186 17.56 -12.92 -42.23
C ASP A 186 16.26 -13.29 -42.95
N ALA A 187 15.37 -12.31 -43.06
CA ALA A 187 14.64 -12.03 -44.30
C ALA A 187 14.01 -10.64 -44.26
N SER A 188 14.66 -9.71 -44.91
CA SER A 188 14.09 -8.44 -45.33
C SER A 188 12.99 -8.67 -46.36
N VAL A 189 11.75 -8.27 -46.10
CA VAL A 189 10.79 -7.77 -47.11
C VAL A 189 9.80 -6.87 -46.42
N GLY A 190 9.73 -5.61 -46.85
CA GLY A 190 8.77 -4.62 -46.39
C GLY A 190 7.34 -5.03 -46.70
N ALA A 191 6.53 -5.21 -45.66
CA ALA A 191 5.10 -5.38 -45.81
C ALA A 191 4.42 -4.01 -45.77
N PRO A 192 3.47 -3.70 -46.67
CA PRO A 192 2.72 -2.46 -46.64
C PRO A 192 1.80 -2.39 -45.40
N ALA A 193 1.64 -1.19 -44.83
CA ALA A 193 0.76 -0.95 -43.73
C ALA A 193 -0.67 -1.46 -44.00
N PRO A 194 -1.32 -2.12 -43.03
CA PRO A 194 -2.69 -2.61 -43.24
C PRO A 194 -3.67 -1.47 -43.49
N PRO A 195 -4.61 -1.61 -44.40
CA PRO A 195 -5.59 -0.57 -44.73
C PRO A 195 -6.48 -0.25 -43.52
N ALA A 196 -6.78 1.03 -43.34
CA ALA A 196 -7.64 1.52 -42.26
C ALA A 196 -8.99 0.79 -42.27
N ALA A 197 -9.33 0.13 -41.16
CA ALA A 197 -10.58 -0.62 -41.02
C ALA A 197 -11.81 0.30 -41.23
N PRO A 198 -12.85 -0.21 -41.95
CA PRO A 198 -14.04 0.58 -42.29
C PRO A 198 -14.80 1.08 -41.01
N PRO A 199 -15.45 2.24 -41.05
CA PRO A 199 -16.04 2.91 -39.89
C PRO A 199 -17.04 2.04 -39.09
N ARG A 200 -17.71 1.10 -39.74
CA ARG A 200 -18.64 0.16 -39.09
C ARG A 200 -17.96 -0.86 -38.15
N ARG A 201 -16.69 -1.24 -38.41
CA ARG A 201 -15.90 -2.10 -37.51
C ARG A 201 -15.48 -1.35 -36.24
N ARG A 202 -15.16 -0.05 -36.38
CA ARG A 202 -14.80 0.79 -35.21
C ARG A 202 -16.02 1.04 -34.32
N LEU A 203 -17.22 1.19 -34.87
CA LEU A 203 -18.45 1.35 -34.09
C LEU A 203 -18.81 0.06 -33.34
N ARG A 204 -18.71 -1.10 -33.97
CA ARG A 204 -18.93 -2.40 -33.32
C ARG A 204 -17.89 -2.70 -32.23
N ALA A 205 -16.64 -2.31 -32.43
CA ALA A 205 -15.59 -2.40 -31.40
C ALA A 205 -15.90 -1.48 -30.20
N ARG A 206 -16.31 -0.22 -30.46
CA ARG A 206 -16.75 0.73 -29.41
C ARG A 206 -17.99 0.24 -28.66
N LEU A 207 -18.98 -0.32 -29.35
CA LEU A 207 -20.16 -0.90 -28.74
C LEU A 207 -19.85 -2.13 -27.89
N ARG A 208 -18.93 -2.99 -28.33
CA ARG A 208 -18.42 -4.12 -27.53
C ARG A 208 -17.68 -3.64 -26.28
N THR A 209 -16.87 -2.60 -26.41
CA THR A 209 -16.17 -1.99 -25.26
C THR A 209 -17.16 -1.36 -24.28
N LEU A 210 -18.22 -0.71 -24.78
CA LEU A 210 -19.29 -0.16 -23.94
C LEU A 210 -20.15 -1.26 -23.30
N ALA A 211 -20.50 -2.31 -24.04
CA ALA A 211 -21.27 -3.44 -23.51
C ALA A 211 -20.46 -4.21 -22.45
N SER A 212 -19.17 -4.47 -22.71
CA SER A 212 -18.28 -5.10 -21.72
C SER A 212 -18.02 -4.18 -20.51
N GLY A 213 -18.03 -2.86 -20.70
CA GLY A 213 -18.01 -1.88 -19.61
C GLY A 213 -19.29 -1.92 -18.78
N TRP A 214 -20.45 -2.03 -19.44
CA TRP A 214 -21.73 -2.13 -18.77
C TRP A 214 -21.91 -3.45 -17.99
N GLU A 215 -21.57 -4.59 -18.59
CA GLU A 215 -21.58 -5.90 -17.90
C GLU A 215 -20.64 -5.89 -16.67
N ARG A 216 -19.46 -5.25 -16.79
CA ARG A 216 -18.55 -5.06 -15.65
C ARG A 216 -19.14 -4.14 -14.59
N THR A 217 -19.82 -3.06 -15.00
CA THR A 217 -20.48 -2.14 -14.07
C THR A 217 -21.63 -2.85 -13.35
N VAL A 218 -22.39 -3.69 -14.04
CA VAL A 218 -23.47 -4.49 -13.44
C VAL A 218 -22.91 -5.59 -12.54
N ALA A 219 -21.80 -6.24 -12.91
CA ALA A 219 -21.09 -7.20 -12.06
C ALA A 219 -20.61 -6.57 -10.74
N VAL A 220 -20.24 -5.28 -10.79
CA VAL A 220 -19.84 -4.46 -9.65
C VAL A 220 -20.99 -4.19 -8.67
N PHE A 221 -22.25 -4.21 -9.14
CA PHE A 221 -23.44 -4.08 -8.29
C PHE A 221 -23.96 -5.42 -7.73
N ARG A 222 -23.31 -6.54 -8.07
CA ARG A 222 -23.61 -7.82 -7.44
C ARG A 222 -23.23 -7.73 -5.96
N ARG A 223 -24.23 -7.98 -5.11
CA ARG A 223 -24.06 -7.98 -3.66
C ARG A 223 -23.55 -9.36 -3.24
N GLU A 224 -22.23 -9.54 -3.23
CA GLU A 224 -21.60 -10.83 -2.90
C GLU A 224 -21.52 -11.07 -1.38
N VAL A 225 -21.53 -9.99 -0.58
CA VAL A 225 -21.41 -10.08 0.87
C VAL A 225 -22.68 -9.60 1.57
N PRO A 226 -23.18 -10.31 2.60
CA PRO A 226 -24.26 -9.81 3.46
C PRO A 226 -23.82 -8.56 4.24
N HIS A 227 -24.74 -7.86 4.86
CA HIS A 227 -24.41 -6.76 5.78
C HIS A 227 -23.61 -7.32 6.95
N THR A 228 -22.44 -6.76 7.20
CA THR A 228 -21.57 -7.10 8.33
C THR A 228 -20.96 -5.84 8.92
N VAL A 229 -20.46 -5.91 10.15
CA VAL A 229 -19.76 -4.82 10.80
C VAL A 229 -18.51 -4.37 10.04
N LEU A 230 -17.95 -5.22 9.17
CA LEU A 230 -16.76 -4.91 8.34
C LEU A 230 -17.10 -3.96 7.18
N LEU A 231 -18.39 -3.74 6.88
CA LEU A 231 -18.87 -2.85 5.83
C LEU A 231 -19.81 -1.79 6.40
N GLY A 232 -19.58 -0.54 6.04
CA GLY A 232 -20.44 0.58 6.44
C GLY A 232 -19.70 1.91 6.41
N PRO A 233 -20.36 3.01 6.76
CA PRO A 233 -19.69 4.29 6.92
C PRO A 233 -18.52 4.16 7.89
N ILE A 234 -17.35 4.67 7.49
CA ILE A 234 -16.16 4.67 8.35
C ILE A 234 -16.26 5.83 9.33
N GLY A 235 -16.16 5.54 10.62
CA GLY A 235 -16.18 6.52 11.71
C GLY A 235 -14.93 7.40 11.75
N PRO A 236 -14.86 8.39 12.65
CA PRO A 236 -13.70 9.28 12.76
C PRO A 236 -12.51 8.63 13.50
N ARG A 237 -12.73 7.56 14.25
CA ARG A 237 -11.68 6.92 15.05
C ARG A 237 -11.09 5.72 14.33
N ARG A 238 -9.76 5.59 14.39
CA ARG A 238 -9.03 4.44 13.86
C ARG A 238 -8.49 3.58 15.00
N GLY A 239 -8.41 2.28 14.72
CA GLY A 239 -7.68 1.33 15.53
C GLY A 239 -6.49 0.79 14.73
N VAL A 240 -5.34 0.70 15.38
CA VAL A 240 -4.13 0.11 14.81
C VAL A 240 -3.59 -0.93 15.79
N ALA A 241 -3.12 -2.06 15.25
CA ALA A 241 -2.37 -3.06 16.00
C ALA A 241 -1.23 -3.59 15.12
N PHE A 242 -0.04 -3.69 15.69
CA PHE A 242 1.12 -4.26 15.04
C PHE A 242 1.29 -5.74 15.42
N VAL A 243 1.63 -6.57 14.44
CA VAL A 243 1.82 -8.01 14.61
C VAL A 243 3.08 -8.43 13.86
N ASP A 244 3.91 -9.22 14.51
CA ASP A 244 5.15 -9.73 13.94
C ASP A 244 5.09 -11.26 13.89
N ALA A 245 5.61 -11.86 12.81
CA ALA A 245 5.71 -13.31 12.66
C ALA A 245 7.07 -13.71 12.03
N PRO A 246 7.72 -14.80 12.49
CA PRO A 246 8.96 -15.30 11.88
C PRO A 246 8.72 -15.71 10.43
N LEU A 247 9.45 -15.09 9.49
CA LEU A 247 9.20 -15.24 8.06
C LEU A 247 9.50 -16.67 7.57
N ASP A 248 10.60 -17.25 8.03
CA ASP A 248 11.04 -18.57 7.59
C ASP A 248 10.10 -19.67 8.09
N ALA A 249 9.69 -19.62 9.37
CA ALA A 249 8.72 -20.56 9.93
C ALA A 249 7.35 -20.42 9.23
N LEU A 250 6.93 -19.18 8.94
CA LEU A 250 5.68 -18.93 8.21
C LEU A 250 5.75 -19.48 6.78
N ALA A 251 6.90 -19.30 6.10
CA ALA A 251 7.13 -19.83 4.76
C ALA A 251 7.12 -21.36 4.74
N ALA A 252 7.80 -21.99 5.69
CA ALA A 252 7.86 -23.44 5.81
C ALA A 252 6.45 -24.01 6.13
N GLY A 253 5.73 -23.43 7.08
CA GLY A 253 4.37 -23.85 7.41
C GLY A 253 3.40 -23.68 6.24
N ALA A 254 3.48 -22.58 5.49
CA ALA A 254 2.68 -22.40 4.28
C ALA A 254 3.00 -23.43 3.19
N ALA A 255 4.28 -23.81 3.04
CA ALA A 255 4.72 -24.79 2.04
C ALA A 255 4.12 -26.19 2.28
N THR A 256 3.78 -26.57 3.51
CA THR A 256 3.10 -27.85 3.82
C THR A 256 1.75 -28.00 3.10
N ALA A 257 1.13 -26.88 2.80
CA ALA A 257 -0.13 -26.83 2.05
C ALA A 257 0.05 -26.45 0.56
N GLY A 258 1.28 -26.31 0.06
CA GLY A 258 1.57 -25.78 -1.28
C GLY A 258 1.17 -24.31 -1.44
N ALA A 259 1.18 -23.55 -0.34
CA ALA A 259 0.80 -22.15 -0.26
C ALA A 259 2.04 -21.25 -0.17
N THR A 260 1.84 -19.96 -0.42
CA THR A 260 2.86 -18.90 -0.30
C THR A 260 2.69 -18.10 0.99
N ILE A 261 3.68 -17.27 1.35
CA ILE A 261 3.56 -16.31 2.46
C ILE A 261 2.33 -15.39 2.28
N ASN A 262 2.04 -14.99 1.04
CA ASN A 262 0.84 -14.19 0.77
C ASN A 262 -0.46 -14.95 1.06
N ASP A 263 -0.49 -16.25 0.76
CA ASP A 263 -1.65 -17.10 1.08
C ASP A 263 -1.78 -17.31 2.59
N ALA A 264 -0.65 -17.41 3.31
CA ALA A 264 -0.61 -17.46 4.77
C ALA A 264 -1.18 -16.17 5.39
N LEU A 265 -0.75 -15.00 4.90
CA LEU A 265 -1.29 -13.71 5.34
C LEU A 265 -2.81 -13.62 5.08
N LEU A 266 -3.27 -14.01 3.90
CA LEU A 266 -4.69 -14.02 3.54
C LEU A 266 -5.49 -14.98 4.43
N SER A 267 -4.95 -16.16 4.72
CA SER A 267 -5.55 -17.12 5.64
C SER A 267 -5.68 -16.56 7.05
N ALA A 268 -4.63 -15.91 7.55
CA ALA A 268 -4.64 -15.27 8.87
C ALA A 268 -5.60 -14.05 8.90
N ALA A 269 -5.70 -13.28 7.82
CA ALA A 269 -6.64 -12.17 7.69
C ALA A 269 -8.11 -12.61 7.75
N VAL A 270 -8.43 -13.79 7.19
CA VAL A 270 -9.76 -14.40 7.36
C VAL A 270 -10.03 -14.70 8.82
N GLY A 271 -9.10 -15.33 9.53
CA GLY A 271 -9.26 -15.65 10.95
C GLY A 271 -9.48 -14.40 11.80
N ALA A 272 -8.74 -13.32 11.52
CA ALA A 272 -8.93 -12.03 12.18
C ALA A 272 -10.33 -11.43 11.89
N ALA A 273 -10.78 -11.48 10.64
CA ALA A 273 -12.11 -11.00 10.27
C ALA A 273 -13.23 -11.84 10.91
N GLU A 274 -13.09 -13.16 10.94
CA GLU A 274 -14.03 -14.07 11.65
C GLU A 274 -14.09 -13.75 13.15
N ALA A 275 -12.95 -13.50 13.80
CA ALA A 275 -12.92 -13.13 15.22
C ALA A 275 -13.64 -11.81 15.48
N ALA A 276 -13.46 -10.81 14.60
CA ALA A 276 -14.18 -9.55 14.71
C ALA A 276 -15.71 -9.70 14.58
N LEU A 277 -16.18 -10.51 13.61
CA LEU A 277 -17.60 -10.81 13.46
C LEU A 277 -18.18 -11.52 14.68
N ARG A 278 -17.49 -12.56 15.17
CA ARG A 278 -17.91 -13.29 16.38
C ARG A 278 -17.95 -12.39 17.61
N ALA A 279 -16.95 -11.51 17.80
CA ALA A 279 -16.92 -10.56 18.91
C ALA A 279 -18.10 -9.56 18.88
N ARG A 280 -18.70 -9.35 17.71
CA ARG A 280 -19.90 -8.52 17.54
C ARG A 280 -21.21 -9.33 17.55
N GLY A 281 -21.13 -10.66 17.75
CA GLY A 281 -22.29 -11.54 17.70
C GLY A 281 -22.89 -11.72 16.29
N GLU A 282 -22.11 -11.40 15.24
CA GLU A 282 -22.57 -11.50 13.86
C GLU A 282 -22.29 -12.89 13.26
N PRO A 283 -23.18 -13.41 12.42
CA PRO A 283 -22.93 -14.64 11.69
C PRO A 283 -21.74 -14.45 10.72
N VAL A 284 -20.88 -15.45 10.63
CA VAL A 284 -19.77 -15.46 9.70
C VAL A 284 -20.26 -15.92 8.33
N PRO A 285 -20.23 -15.08 7.27
CA PRO A 285 -20.58 -15.50 5.92
C PRO A 285 -19.64 -16.61 5.42
N PRO A 286 -20.05 -17.48 4.50
CA PRO A 286 -19.21 -18.59 4.02
C PRO A 286 -17.98 -18.15 3.23
N VAL A 287 -17.99 -16.90 2.75
CA VAL A 287 -16.88 -16.27 2.01
C VAL A 287 -16.75 -14.82 2.43
N LEU A 288 -15.52 -14.39 2.68
CA LEU A 288 -15.15 -13.00 2.92
C LEU A 288 -14.17 -12.55 1.82
N PRO A 289 -14.62 -11.79 0.81
CA PRO A 289 -13.76 -11.35 -0.27
C PRO A 289 -12.78 -10.25 0.19
N ALA A 290 -11.50 -10.40 -0.19
CA ALA A 290 -10.46 -9.41 0.03
C ALA A 290 -10.04 -8.73 -1.28
N SER A 291 -9.68 -7.45 -1.19
CA SER A 291 -8.98 -6.71 -2.23
C SER A 291 -7.47 -6.84 -2.01
N VAL A 292 -6.77 -7.41 -2.98
CA VAL A 292 -5.33 -7.64 -2.92
C VAL A 292 -4.66 -6.92 -4.09
N PRO A 293 -3.75 -5.98 -3.85
CA PRO A 293 -2.98 -5.35 -4.91
C PRO A 293 -2.04 -6.36 -5.57
N VAL A 294 -1.92 -6.26 -6.90
CA VAL A 294 -1.00 -7.08 -7.70
C VAL A 294 -0.18 -6.18 -8.62
N ALA A 295 1.12 -6.45 -8.72
CA ALA A 295 1.97 -5.78 -9.67
C ALA A 295 1.56 -6.18 -11.10
N LEU A 296 1.34 -5.19 -11.99
CA LEU A 296 1.10 -5.41 -13.41
C LEU A 296 2.44 -5.54 -14.15
N ALA A 297 2.47 -6.39 -15.18
CA ALA A 297 3.68 -6.65 -15.98
C ALA A 297 4.13 -5.41 -16.78
N GLU A 298 3.20 -4.55 -17.20
CA GLU A 298 3.50 -3.30 -17.90
C GLU A 298 3.52 -2.13 -16.89
N ARG A 299 4.71 -1.71 -16.51
CA ARG A 299 4.91 -0.45 -15.76
C ARG A 299 4.84 0.70 -16.75
N GLY A 300 3.70 1.42 -16.79
CA GLY A 300 3.66 2.73 -17.44
C GLY A 300 4.61 3.73 -16.78
N ARG A 301 4.92 4.84 -17.47
CA ARG A 301 5.78 5.95 -16.97
C ARG A 301 5.26 6.62 -15.67
N SER A 302 4.05 6.32 -15.23
CA SER A 302 3.51 6.81 -13.94
C SER A 302 3.77 5.76 -12.86
N GLY A 303 4.34 6.15 -11.72
CA GLY A 303 4.68 5.29 -10.59
C GLY A 303 3.48 4.57 -9.92
N ASN A 304 2.26 4.75 -10.41
CA ASN A 304 1.02 4.14 -9.93
C ASN A 304 0.48 3.10 -10.94
N ALA A 305 1.12 1.92 -11.05
CA ALA A 305 0.70 0.83 -11.93
C ALA A 305 0.36 -0.45 -11.13
N VAL A 306 -0.65 -0.35 -10.26
CA VAL A 306 -1.12 -1.48 -9.44
C VAL A 306 -2.48 -1.96 -9.93
N GLY A 307 -2.57 -3.24 -10.24
CA GLY A 307 -3.84 -3.93 -10.45
C GLY A 307 -4.46 -4.36 -9.12
N VAL A 308 -5.76 -4.58 -9.09
CA VAL A 308 -6.46 -5.11 -7.93
C VAL A 308 -7.04 -6.47 -8.26
N MET A 309 -6.74 -7.44 -7.41
CA MET A 309 -7.29 -8.80 -7.47
C MET A 309 -8.34 -8.95 -6.35
N LEU A 310 -9.54 -9.38 -6.72
CA LEU A 310 -10.58 -9.73 -5.74
C LEU A 310 -10.48 -11.23 -5.44
N VAL A 311 -10.12 -11.57 -4.21
CA VAL A 311 -9.93 -12.95 -3.77
C VAL A 311 -11.07 -13.34 -2.84
N PRO A 312 -11.94 -14.30 -3.23
CA PRO A 312 -12.91 -14.87 -2.33
C PRO A 312 -12.19 -15.78 -1.33
N LEU A 313 -12.24 -15.43 -0.06
CA LEU A 313 -11.58 -16.16 1.00
C LEU A 313 -12.58 -17.02 1.77
N PRO A 314 -12.35 -18.34 1.87
CA PRO A 314 -13.25 -19.25 2.57
C PRO A 314 -13.21 -19.05 4.08
N THR A 315 -14.35 -19.09 4.74
CA THR A 315 -14.52 -19.00 6.19
C THR A 315 -14.96 -20.33 6.78
N GLY A 316 -14.97 -20.43 8.12
CA GLY A 316 -15.46 -21.62 8.82
C GLY A 316 -14.59 -22.87 8.65
N VAL A 317 -13.35 -22.73 8.14
CA VAL A 317 -12.42 -23.85 7.97
C VAL A 317 -11.49 -23.91 9.18
N ALA A 318 -11.74 -24.84 10.08
CA ALA A 318 -11.01 -24.96 11.34
C ALA A 318 -9.56 -25.48 11.15
N ASP A 319 -9.37 -26.43 10.23
CA ASP A 319 -8.04 -26.98 9.91
C ASP A 319 -7.20 -25.97 9.12
N PRO A 320 -6.03 -25.54 9.65
CA PRO A 320 -5.20 -24.52 9.02
C PRO A 320 -4.63 -24.97 7.67
N VAL A 321 -4.31 -26.26 7.49
CA VAL A 321 -3.78 -26.79 6.22
C VAL A 321 -4.86 -26.76 5.15
N ALA A 322 -6.09 -27.18 5.47
CA ALA A 322 -7.21 -27.14 4.54
C ALA A 322 -7.59 -25.68 4.18
N ARG A 323 -7.53 -24.74 5.14
CA ARG A 323 -7.77 -23.32 4.89
C ARG A 323 -6.71 -22.76 3.95
N LEU A 324 -5.42 -23.01 4.20
CA LEU A 324 -4.31 -22.58 3.34
C LEU A 324 -4.46 -23.10 1.90
N ARG A 325 -4.79 -24.39 1.72
CA ARG A 325 -5.01 -24.98 0.38
C ARG A 325 -6.12 -24.25 -0.38
N ARG A 326 -7.27 -24.03 0.25
CA ARG A 326 -8.40 -23.33 -0.38
C ARG A 326 -8.07 -21.87 -0.71
N VAL A 327 -7.33 -21.19 0.15
CA VAL A 327 -6.85 -19.82 -0.12
C VAL A 327 -5.88 -19.82 -1.29
N ALA A 328 -4.90 -20.74 -1.33
CA ALA A 328 -3.93 -20.85 -2.42
C ALA A 328 -4.60 -21.20 -3.77
N GLU A 329 -5.64 -22.01 -3.78
CA GLU A 329 -6.45 -22.28 -4.97
C GLU A 329 -7.16 -21.02 -5.46
N SER A 330 -7.80 -20.29 -4.54
CA SER A 330 -8.47 -19.02 -4.86
C SER A 330 -7.51 -17.98 -5.43
N THR A 331 -6.33 -17.80 -4.85
CA THR A 331 -5.34 -16.82 -5.31
C THR A 331 -4.76 -17.19 -6.67
N ARG A 332 -4.47 -18.47 -6.92
CA ARG A 332 -3.96 -18.95 -8.23
C ARG A 332 -4.97 -18.71 -9.34
N ALA A 333 -6.24 -19.05 -9.12
CA ALA A 333 -7.31 -18.81 -10.08
C ALA A 333 -7.46 -17.31 -10.40
N ARG A 334 -7.42 -16.45 -9.39
CA ARG A 334 -7.58 -15.00 -9.58
C ARG A 334 -6.36 -14.31 -10.18
N LYS A 335 -5.14 -14.79 -9.91
CA LYS A 335 -3.93 -14.29 -10.59
C LYS A 335 -3.96 -14.49 -12.09
N ALA A 336 -4.44 -15.65 -12.55
CA ALA A 336 -4.62 -15.92 -13.98
C ALA A 336 -5.62 -14.94 -14.62
N ASP A 337 -6.76 -14.71 -13.95
CA ASP A 337 -7.80 -13.78 -14.38
C ASP A 337 -7.31 -12.30 -14.39
N ALA A 338 -6.60 -11.86 -13.37
CA ALA A 338 -6.12 -10.49 -13.26
C ALA A 338 -5.11 -10.12 -14.36
N ARG A 339 -4.23 -11.06 -14.72
CA ARG A 339 -3.27 -10.89 -15.83
C ARG A 339 -3.97 -10.82 -17.20
N ALA A 340 -5.09 -11.56 -17.36
CA ALA A 340 -5.84 -11.58 -18.61
C ALA A 340 -6.71 -10.33 -18.84
N ARG A 341 -7.10 -9.60 -17.78
CA ARG A 341 -8.14 -8.56 -17.84
C ARG A 341 -7.62 -7.12 -17.84
N GLY A 342 -6.33 -6.86 -17.58
CA GLY A 342 -5.77 -5.49 -17.53
C GLY A 342 -6.37 -4.59 -16.45
N SER A 343 -5.80 -3.40 -16.27
CA SER A 343 -6.18 -2.44 -15.23
C SER A 343 -7.57 -1.80 -15.43
N TYR A 344 -8.19 -1.38 -14.32
CA TYR A 344 -9.45 -0.64 -14.28
C TYR A 344 -9.33 0.72 -15.02
N GLU A 345 -9.87 0.82 -16.23
CA GLU A 345 -9.89 2.07 -17.00
C GLU A 345 -11.00 3.06 -16.56
N LEU A 346 -11.86 2.68 -15.61
CA LEU A 346 -13.02 3.51 -15.22
C LEU A 346 -12.65 4.86 -14.59
N THR A 347 -11.48 4.96 -13.95
CA THR A 347 -11.07 6.20 -13.25
C THR A 347 -10.43 7.23 -14.16
N ARG A 348 -10.29 6.96 -15.46
CA ARG A 348 -9.66 7.87 -16.44
C ARG A 348 -10.49 9.12 -16.79
N THR A 349 -11.77 9.17 -16.41
CA THR A 349 -12.65 10.31 -16.70
C THR A 349 -13.22 10.91 -15.42
N ARG A 350 -13.44 12.24 -15.38
CA ARG A 350 -14.07 12.93 -14.24
C ARG A 350 -15.45 12.36 -13.88
N PHE A 351 -16.22 11.91 -14.86
CA PHE A 351 -17.50 11.25 -14.66
C PHE A 351 -17.30 9.87 -14.04
N GLY A 352 -16.37 9.08 -14.58
CA GLY A 352 -16.01 7.76 -14.04
C GLY A 352 -15.50 7.84 -12.58
N THR A 353 -14.73 8.86 -12.24
CA THR A 353 -14.28 9.09 -10.85
C THR A 353 -15.45 9.39 -9.91
N ARG A 354 -16.45 10.16 -10.36
CA ARG A 354 -17.66 10.43 -9.56
C ARG A 354 -18.50 9.18 -9.32
N VAL A 355 -18.72 8.39 -10.37
CA VAL A 355 -19.42 7.10 -10.30
C VAL A 355 -18.66 6.14 -9.40
N PHE A 356 -17.34 6.06 -9.53
CA PHE A 356 -16.47 5.23 -8.70
C PHE A 356 -16.54 5.62 -7.22
N ARG A 357 -16.54 6.92 -6.89
CA ARG A 357 -16.71 7.40 -5.50
C ARG A 357 -18.03 6.95 -4.87
N THR A 358 -19.14 7.05 -5.62
CA THR A 358 -20.45 6.57 -5.16
C THR A 358 -20.44 5.06 -4.98
N PHE A 359 -19.84 4.36 -5.95
CA PHE A 359 -19.70 2.90 -5.90
C PHE A 359 -18.91 2.45 -4.67
N VAL A 360 -17.69 2.98 -4.46
CA VAL A 360 -16.82 2.60 -3.33
C VAL A 360 -17.50 2.82 -1.97
N ARG A 361 -18.45 3.77 -1.89
CA ARG A 361 -19.19 4.07 -0.67
C ARG A 361 -20.29 3.05 -0.34
N TYR A 362 -20.81 2.32 -1.33
CA TYR A 362 -21.93 1.40 -1.18
C TYR A 362 -21.66 -0.01 -1.69
N GLN A 363 -20.42 -0.31 -2.06
CA GLN A 363 -20.01 -1.59 -2.60
C GLN A 363 -20.16 -2.71 -1.57
N ARG A 364 -20.43 -3.94 -2.04
CA ARG A 364 -20.51 -5.17 -1.25
C ARG A 364 -19.76 -6.31 -1.93
N LEU A 365 -18.62 -5.98 -2.57
CA LEU A 365 -17.75 -6.92 -3.27
C LEU A 365 -16.58 -7.38 -2.41
N ILE A 366 -16.09 -6.50 -1.55
CA ILE A 366 -14.95 -6.75 -0.66
C ILE A 366 -15.29 -6.28 0.76
N VAL A 367 -14.71 -6.95 1.74
CA VAL A 367 -14.87 -6.62 3.18
C VAL A 367 -13.57 -6.17 3.82
N MET A 368 -12.44 -6.38 3.17
CA MET A 368 -11.13 -6.00 3.67
C MET A 368 -10.14 -5.70 2.56
N PHE A 369 -9.17 -4.86 2.87
CA PHE A 369 -7.95 -4.69 2.07
C PHE A 369 -6.84 -5.54 2.69
N VAL A 370 -6.13 -6.33 1.87
CA VAL A 370 -4.94 -7.07 2.33
C VAL A 370 -3.79 -6.78 1.37
N THR A 371 -2.74 -6.15 1.90
CA THR A 371 -1.56 -5.77 1.12
C THR A 371 -0.34 -6.47 1.68
N ASN A 372 0.42 -7.13 0.83
CA ASN A 372 1.72 -7.69 1.17
C ASN A 372 2.77 -7.14 0.22
N VAL A 373 3.74 -6.41 0.74
CA VAL A 373 4.84 -5.82 -0.04
C VAL A 373 6.14 -6.47 0.38
N PRO A 374 6.92 -7.03 -0.56
CA PRO A 374 8.28 -7.46 -0.26
C PRO A 374 9.11 -6.26 0.21
N GLY A 375 9.72 -6.37 1.37
CA GLY A 375 10.63 -5.36 1.87
C GLY A 375 12.08 -5.57 1.41
N PRO A 376 12.99 -4.66 1.78
CA PRO A 376 14.39 -4.76 1.44
C PRO A 376 15.03 -6.01 2.06
N ARG A 377 15.95 -6.61 1.30
CA ARG A 377 16.65 -7.83 1.73
C ARG A 377 17.83 -7.56 2.68
N HIS A 378 18.23 -6.30 2.78
CA HIS A 378 19.33 -5.85 3.64
C HIS A 378 18.79 -4.98 4.78
N PRO A 379 19.46 -4.95 5.94
CA PRO A 379 19.11 -4.04 7.01
C PRO A 379 19.20 -2.57 6.57
N LEU A 380 18.24 -1.77 6.95
CA LEU A 380 18.19 -0.34 6.71
C LEU A 380 18.63 0.44 7.95
N ALA A 381 19.14 1.64 7.73
CA ALA A 381 19.45 2.58 8.79
C ALA A 381 19.01 4.01 8.40
N LEU A 382 18.40 4.73 9.32
CA LEU A 382 18.08 6.14 9.16
C LEU A 382 19.25 6.98 9.65
N ALA A 383 20.01 7.56 8.72
CA ALA A 383 21.20 8.36 9.04
C ALA A 383 22.20 7.64 9.97
N GLY A 384 22.33 6.31 9.86
CA GLY A 384 23.20 5.49 10.71
C GLY A 384 22.51 4.86 11.93
N ALA A 385 21.27 5.21 12.23
CA ALA A 385 20.48 4.54 13.27
C ALA A 385 19.79 3.30 12.68
N PRO A 386 20.09 2.07 13.15
CA PRO A 386 19.53 0.84 12.59
C PRO A 386 18.01 0.77 12.75
N LEU A 387 17.29 0.37 11.69
CA LEU A 387 15.86 0.08 11.75
C LEU A 387 15.65 -1.36 12.21
N GLU A 388 14.99 -1.57 13.35
CA GLU A 388 14.71 -2.90 13.90
C GLU A 388 13.34 -3.45 13.47
N HIS A 389 12.34 -2.57 13.36
CA HIS A 389 10.98 -2.93 12.97
C HIS A 389 10.43 -1.98 11.92
N ALA A 390 9.56 -2.50 11.03
CA ALA A 390 8.94 -1.72 9.97
C ALA A 390 7.52 -2.20 9.68
N TRP A 391 6.50 -1.51 10.19
CA TRP A 391 5.09 -1.85 9.97
C TRP A 391 4.46 -0.91 8.94
N PRO A 392 4.04 -1.43 7.78
CA PRO A 392 3.30 -0.64 6.79
C PRO A 392 1.85 -0.48 7.24
N LEU A 393 1.27 0.68 7.08
CA LEU A 393 -0.14 0.95 7.37
C LEU A 393 -0.80 1.59 6.15
N SER A 394 -1.67 0.84 5.47
CA SER A 394 -2.44 1.33 4.33
C SER A 394 -3.73 2.01 4.78
N ALA A 395 -4.21 2.98 4.01
CA ALA A 395 -5.48 3.63 4.27
C ALA A 395 -6.65 2.64 4.10
N ILE A 396 -7.66 2.75 4.98
CA ILE A 396 -8.98 2.17 4.76
C ILE A 396 -9.87 3.22 4.10
N GLN A 397 -10.69 2.81 3.13
CA GLN A 397 -11.44 3.75 2.29
C GLN A 397 -12.84 3.26 1.93
N GLY A 398 -13.68 4.20 1.52
CA GLY A 398 -15.04 3.91 1.06
C GLY A 398 -15.95 3.47 2.20
N ASN A 399 -16.36 2.21 2.17
CA ASN A 399 -17.15 1.57 3.22
C ASN A 399 -16.47 0.30 3.78
N VAL A 400 -15.18 0.10 3.50
CA VAL A 400 -14.40 -1.04 3.99
C VAL A 400 -13.69 -0.64 5.28
N ARG A 401 -14.05 -1.28 6.38
CA ARG A 401 -13.64 -0.92 7.74
C ARG A 401 -12.41 -1.68 8.25
N LEU A 402 -11.80 -2.52 7.41
CA LEU A 402 -10.64 -3.35 7.76
C LEU A 402 -9.59 -3.31 6.66
N GLY A 403 -8.36 -3.01 7.03
CA GLY A 403 -7.15 -3.15 6.24
C GLY A 403 -6.08 -3.93 7.00
N ILE A 404 -5.37 -4.81 6.33
CA ILE A 404 -4.21 -5.52 6.86
C ILE A 404 -3.07 -5.32 5.87
N SER A 405 -1.97 -4.77 6.33
CA SER A 405 -0.78 -4.54 5.51
C SER A 405 0.40 -5.30 6.09
N ALA A 406 1.24 -5.87 5.24
CA ALA A 406 2.42 -6.61 5.66
C ALA A 406 3.64 -6.23 4.84
N LEU A 407 4.81 -6.28 5.48
CA LEU A 407 6.13 -6.08 4.91
C LEU A 407 7.08 -7.15 5.47
N SER A 408 7.81 -7.84 4.59
CA SER A 408 8.88 -8.73 5.02
C SER A 408 10.18 -7.93 5.18
N TYR A 409 10.76 -7.95 6.39
CA TYR A 409 11.99 -7.23 6.69
C TYR A 409 12.83 -8.00 7.71
N THR A 410 14.14 -8.18 7.45
CA THR A 410 15.11 -8.85 8.36
C THR A 410 14.61 -10.16 8.99
N GLY A 411 14.01 -11.04 8.17
CA GLY A 411 13.53 -12.37 8.63
C GLY A 411 12.19 -12.33 9.39
N VAL A 412 11.52 -11.20 9.44
CA VAL A 412 10.22 -11.02 10.10
C VAL A 412 9.19 -10.52 9.10
N LEU A 413 7.97 -11.06 9.18
CA LEU A 413 6.80 -10.48 8.53
C LEU A 413 6.15 -9.49 9.50
N HIS A 414 6.33 -8.20 9.24
CA HIS A 414 5.73 -7.11 10.00
C HIS A 414 4.35 -6.79 9.44
N CYS A 415 3.32 -6.97 10.25
CA CYS A 415 1.93 -6.72 9.86
C CYS A 415 1.35 -5.55 10.67
N ALA A 416 0.55 -4.72 10.01
CA ALA A 416 -0.29 -3.73 10.65
C ALA A 416 -1.76 -3.98 10.33
N VAL A 417 -2.58 -4.06 11.36
CA VAL A 417 -4.04 -4.00 11.26
C VAL A 417 -4.46 -2.55 11.36
N HIS A 418 -5.33 -2.12 10.46
CA HIS A 418 -5.96 -0.80 10.46
C HIS A 418 -7.47 -0.96 10.35
N CYS A 419 -8.22 -0.46 11.30
CA CYS A 419 -9.66 -0.63 11.31
C CYS A 419 -10.41 0.65 11.76
N ASP A 420 -11.70 0.67 11.50
CA ASP A 420 -12.64 1.60 12.09
C ASP A 420 -12.88 1.19 13.56
N ALA A 421 -12.34 1.97 14.50
CA ALA A 421 -12.41 1.65 15.94
C ALA A 421 -13.84 1.74 16.50
N ASP A 422 -14.74 2.43 15.83
CA ASP A 422 -16.16 2.49 16.21
C ASP A 422 -16.92 1.20 15.86
N ALA A 423 -16.38 0.45 14.91
CA ALA A 423 -16.99 -0.77 14.41
C ALA A 423 -16.34 -2.05 14.99
N VAL A 424 -15.01 -2.12 14.99
CA VAL A 424 -14.24 -3.31 15.42
C VAL A 424 -13.02 -2.89 16.22
N THR A 425 -12.64 -3.71 17.21
CA THR A 425 -11.50 -3.44 18.09
C THR A 425 -10.21 -3.93 17.47
N ALA A 426 -9.21 -3.06 17.35
CA ALA A 426 -7.91 -3.42 16.77
C ALA A 426 -7.21 -4.53 17.57
N ALA A 427 -7.36 -4.56 18.89
CA ALA A 427 -6.79 -5.63 19.72
C ALA A 427 -7.34 -7.01 19.34
N VAL A 428 -8.67 -7.16 19.19
CA VAL A 428 -9.30 -8.42 18.76
C VAL A 428 -8.77 -8.88 17.41
N LEU A 429 -8.65 -7.95 16.47
CA LEU A 429 -8.10 -8.25 15.13
C LEU A 429 -6.62 -8.62 15.18
N GLY A 430 -5.82 -7.87 15.94
CA GLY A 430 -4.38 -8.09 16.08
C GLY A 430 -4.06 -9.41 16.79
N ASP A 431 -4.77 -9.73 17.87
CA ASP A 431 -4.58 -10.99 18.61
C ASP A 431 -4.97 -12.20 17.77
N ALA A 432 -6.08 -12.11 17.05
CA ALA A 432 -6.50 -13.17 16.14
C ALA A 432 -5.54 -13.33 14.96
N LEU A 433 -5.06 -12.24 14.36
CA LEU A 433 -4.06 -12.29 13.29
C LEU A 433 -2.77 -12.95 13.77
N ARG A 434 -2.28 -12.59 14.96
CA ARG A 434 -1.09 -13.18 15.59
C ARG A 434 -1.27 -14.68 15.85
N ALA A 435 -2.40 -15.07 16.39
CA ALA A 435 -2.70 -16.47 16.66
C ALA A 435 -2.75 -17.32 15.38
N GLU A 436 -3.37 -16.80 14.31
CA GLU A 436 -3.44 -17.52 13.04
C GLU A 436 -2.08 -17.62 12.34
N LEU A 437 -1.26 -16.55 12.36
CA LEU A 437 0.10 -16.61 11.83
C LEU A 437 0.97 -17.60 12.63
N ALA A 438 0.85 -17.63 13.96
CA ALA A 438 1.55 -18.57 14.81
C ALA A 438 1.11 -20.02 14.54
N ARG A 439 -0.17 -20.28 14.33
CA ARG A 439 -0.68 -21.61 13.93
C ARG A 439 -0.08 -22.08 12.62
N ILE A 440 0.03 -21.20 11.63
CA ILE A 440 0.61 -21.53 10.33
C ILE A 440 2.10 -21.80 10.48
N ALA A 441 2.84 -20.97 11.22
CA ALA A 441 4.26 -21.17 11.50
C ALA A 441 4.54 -22.50 12.24
N ALA A 442 3.62 -22.97 13.08
CA ALA A 442 3.74 -24.24 13.80
C ALA A 442 3.46 -25.49 12.93
N LEU A 443 3.13 -25.34 11.65
CA LEU A 443 3.01 -26.45 10.69
C LEU A 443 4.36 -26.85 10.07
N ALA A 444 5.43 -26.09 10.37
CA ALA A 444 6.79 -26.28 9.84
C ALA A 444 7.44 -27.54 10.39
#